data_e058a4f4eac7a7eb6b7635715afe4677
#
_entry.id   e058a4f4eac7a7eb6b7635715afe4677
#
_cell.length_a   1.000
_cell.length_b   1.000
_cell.length_c   1.000
_cell.angle_alpha   90.00
_cell.angle_beta   90.00
_cell.angle_gamma   90.00
#
_symmetry.space_group_name_H-M   'P 1'
#
loop_
_entity.id
_entity.type
_entity.pdbx_description
1 polymer ?
#
loop_
_entity_poly.entity_id
_entity_poly.type
_entity_poly.pdbx_seq_one_letter_code
_entity_poly.pdbx_strand_id
1 'polypeptide(L)'
;MKKLYMFLVALFFAVALIACQPEDGDPTTLYIQFVPSSSIDTAMLTKLRDLEGILEEELAKAGFEIKVAISIGTTYQAVVEAMDSGTVHVGFLTAQQYAFASLTYPEKFNVLLTSVRNAYVAQLDAQGNQLSNEDWIANVNAPGYTAALHPTGKTSSYPSMLLVRNADYDAWKDGGWVEQIKGKTVGTQGTTSGSGYVYPTMLLQENGLKFVSGTPNAANGEVKAQTVSGHQNSVLALLNNEVDAVFTFLDARLHESAYNAWMEANPGKTPFSETKVVALTPQIYNDTITTVSTLSDELREAIANAFIAALGTETGAAALQIYNHTGYLKAKDEDYDGERAVWKFLHPEDFPE
;
A
#
# COMPACT_ATOMS: atom_id res chain seq x y z
N MET A 1 31.52 -27.74 67.51
CA MET A 1 30.62 -27.76 66.37
C MET A 1 30.35 -26.30 65.98
N LYS A 2 31.13 -25.77 65.02
CA LYS A 2 31.07 -24.38 64.61
C LYS A 2 30.12 -24.26 63.44
N LYS A 3 29.03 -23.46 63.58
CA LYS A 3 28.11 -23.10 62.50
C LYS A 3 28.71 -22.03 61.63
N LEU A 4 28.95 -22.37 60.38
CA LEU A 4 29.45 -21.45 59.35
C LEU A 4 28.23 -20.75 58.74
N TYR A 5 28.05 -19.45 58.95
CA TYR A 5 27.08 -18.61 58.27
C TYR A 5 27.67 -18.14 56.92
N MET A 6 27.08 -18.65 55.87
CA MET A 6 27.38 -18.22 54.51
C MET A 6 26.47 -17.03 54.18
N PHE A 7 27.05 -15.83 54.11
CA PHE A 7 26.34 -14.64 53.62
C PHE A 7 26.31 -14.67 52.09
N LEU A 8 25.10 -14.90 51.53
CA LEU A 8 24.86 -14.72 50.10
C LEU A 8 24.57 -13.23 49.86
N VAL A 9 25.53 -12.56 49.26
CA VAL A 9 25.36 -11.20 48.71
C VAL A 9 24.62 -11.33 47.39
N ALA A 10 23.30 -11.10 47.36
CA ALA A 10 22.55 -10.94 46.15
C ALA A 10 22.85 -9.58 45.55
N LEU A 11 23.67 -9.57 44.50
CA LEU A 11 23.93 -8.38 43.69
C LEU A 11 22.70 -8.17 42.79
N PHE A 12 21.78 -7.28 43.19
CA PHE A 12 20.72 -6.77 42.34
C PHE A 12 21.32 -5.91 41.24
N PHE A 13 21.51 -6.45 40.05
CA PHE A 13 21.64 -5.65 38.85
C PHE A 13 20.27 -5.01 38.57
N ALA A 14 20.05 -3.80 39.04
CA ALA A 14 19.03 -2.92 38.54
C ALA A 14 19.45 -2.52 37.10
N VAL A 15 18.99 -3.28 36.10
CA VAL A 15 18.94 -2.79 34.73
C VAL A 15 17.91 -1.65 34.76
N ALA A 16 18.42 -0.42 34.84
CA ALA A 16 17.61 0.74 34.53
C ALA A 16 17.16 0.59 33.09
N LEU A 17 15.94 0.14 32.86
CA LEU A 17 15.19 0.41 31.65
C LEU A 17 15.06 1.94 31.61
N ILE A 18 15.99 2.57 30.92
CA ILE A 18 15.79 3.93 30.41
C ILE A 18 14.66 3.73 29.41
N ALA A 19 13.43 3.89 29.85
CA ALA A 19 12.34 4.24 28.98
C ALA A 19 12.82 5.53 28.31
N CYS A 20 13.16 5.48 27.04
CA CYS A 20 13.27 6.68 26.22
C CYS A 20 11.90 7.35 26.31
N GLN A 21 11.74 8.31 27.23
CA GLN A 21 10.72 9.32 27.07
C GLN A 21 11.07 10.03 25.76
N PRO A 22 10.10 10.31 24.89
CA PRO A 22 10.36 11.19 23.75
C PRO A 22 10.93 12.48 24.33
N GLU A 23 12.13 12.86 23.88
CA GLU A 23 12.66 14.19 24.15
C GLU A 23 11.65 15.18 23.59
N ASP A 24 11.27 16.20 24.37
CA ASP A 24 10.43 17.30 23.90
C ASP A 24 11.25 18.08 22.84
N GLY A 25 11.14 17.69 21.58
CA GLY A 25 11.84 18.32 20.45
C GLY A 25 11.88 17.45 19.21
N ASP A 26 12.11 18.12 18.07
CA ASP A 26 12.23 17.44 16.78
C ASP A 26 13.48 16.54 16.73
N PRO A 27 13.45 15.40 16.03
CA PRO A 27 14.54 14.44 16.00
C PRO A 27 15.73 14.95 15.21
N THR A 28 16.95 14.50 15.55
CA THR A 28 18.16 14.76 14.76
C THR A 28 18.26 13.85 13.51
N THR A 29 17.52 12.76 13.50
CA THR A 29 17.37 11.86 12.35
C THR A 29 15.90 11.55 12.14
N LEU A 30 15.38 11.89 10.95
CA LEU A 30 14.01 11.62 10.53
C LEU A 30 13.97 10.22 9.92
N TYR A 31 13.38 9.27 10.62
CA TYR A 31 13.16 7.92 10.11
C TYR A 31 11.86 7.87 9.31
N ILE A 32 11.98 7.50 8.03
CA ILE A 32 10.86 7.38 7.09
C ILE A 32 10.72 5.91 6.70
N GLN A 33 9.51 5.37 6.70
CA GLN A 33 9.29 4.00 6.28
C GLN A 33 8.19 3.89 5.23
N PHE A 34 8.52 3.19 4.15
CA PHE A 34 7.60 2.88 3.06
C PHE A 34 6.95 1.52 3.27
N VAL A 35 5.71 1.37 2.80
CA VAL A 35 5.01 0.08 2.80
C VAL A 35 5.57 -0.85 1.72
N PRO A 36 5.53 -2.18 1.92
CA PRO A 36 6.07 -3.15 0.96
C PRO A 36 5.07 -3.41 -0.20
N SER A 37 4.64 -2.35 -0.89
CA SER A 37 3.67 -2.46 -1.99
C SER A 37 4.30 -2.86 -3.33
N SER A 38 5.61 -2.74 -3.46
CA SER A 38 6.37 -3.08 -4.67
C SER A 38 7.49 -4.07 -4.37
N SER A 39 7.92 -4.79 -5.39
CA SER A 39 9.11 -5.67 -5.28
C SER A 39 10.36 -4.83 -5.02
N ILE A 40 11.13 -5.21 -4.02
CA ILE A 40 12.35 -4.50 -3.61
C ILE A 40 13.52 -5.05 -4.40
N ASP A 41 14.18 -4.18 -5.17
CA ASP A 41 15.43 -4.49 -5.84
C ASP A 41 16.53 -3.47 -5.50
N THR A 42 17.75 -3.72 -5.97
CA THR A 42 18.90 -2.84 -5.71
C THR A 42 18.71 -1.44 -6.33
N ALA A 43 18.05 -1.35 -7.48
CA ALA A 43 17.81 -0.06 -8.14
C ALA A 43 16.83 0.80 -7.34
N MET A 44 15.80 0.19 -6.77
CA MET A 44 14.87 0.84 -5.86
C MET A 44 15.58 1.38 -4.61
N LEU A 45 16.41 0.55 -3.96
CA LEU A 45 17.16 0.97 -2.77
C LEU A 45 18.11 2.15 -3.07
N THR A 46 18.73 2.18 -4.25
CA THR A 46 19.56 3.31 -4.68
C THR A 46 18.74 4.59 -4.80
N LYS A 47 17.59 4.53 -5.46
CA LYS A 47 16.70 5.69 -5.61
C LYS A 47 16.19 6.24 -4.27
N LEU A 48 15.93 5.35 -3.29
CA LEU A 48 15.53 5.79 -1.96
C LEU A 48 16.66 6.54 -1.23
N ARG A 49 17.91 6.11 -1.41
CA ARG A 49 19.08 6.86 -0.87
C ARG A 49 19.27 8.22 -1.52
N ASP A 50 19.04 8.31 -2.84
CA ASP A 50 19.07 9.59 -3.54
C ASP A 50 17.96 10.52 -2.98
N LEU A 51 16.78 9.99 -2.68
CA LEU A 51 15.69 10.74 -2.07
C LEU A 51 16.03 11.23 -0.66
N GLU A 52 16.76 10.44 0.16
CA GLU A 52 17.24 10.88 1.47
C GLU A 52 18.01 12.19 1.37
N GLY A 53 18.99 12.27 0.45
CA GLY A 53 19.81 13.48 0.24
C GLY A 53 18.98 14.68 -0.20
N ILE A 54 18.01 14.49 -1.09
CA ILE A 54 17.11 15.56 -1.54
C ILE A 54 16.26 16.11 -0.38
N LEU A 55 15.70 15.22 0.44
CA LEU A 55 14.90 15.61 1.59
C LEU A 55 15.75 16.35 2.65
N GLU A 56 16.97 15.88 2.91
CA GLU A 56 17.91 16.58 3.81
C GLU A 56 18.18 18.02 3.32
N GLU A 57 18.43 18.20 2.03
CA GLU A 57 18.67 19.53 1.44
C GLU A 57 17.44 20.45 1.55
N GLU A 58 16.25 19.94 1.30
CA GLU A 58 15.03 20.74 1.40
C GLU A 58 14.67 21.08 2.85
N LEU A 59 14.88 20.17 3.79
CA LEU A 59 14.72 20.42 5.23
C LEU A 59 15.71 21.46 5.72
N ALA A 60 16.99 21.39 5.29
CA ALA A 60 18.00 22.38 5.65
C ALA A 60 17.65 23.79 5.14
N LYS A 61 17.06 23.92 3.92
CA LYS A 61 16.54 25.21 3.42
C LYS A 61 15.41 25.77 4.28
N ALA A 62 14.63 24.90 4.93
CA ALA A 62 13.59 25.29 5.88
C ALA A 62 14.11 25.53 7.30
N GLY A 63 15.41 25.38 7.55
CA GLY A 63 16.06 25.64 8.84
C GLY A 63 16.22 24.40 9.74
N PHE A 64 15.96 23.19 9.19
CA PHE A 64 16.08 21.94 9.93
C PHE A 64 17.29 21.14 9.46
N GLU A 65 18.37 21.15 10.25
CA GLU A 65 19.60 20.36 10.02
C GLU A 65 19.40 18.90 10.50
N ILE A 66 18.50 18.18 9.81
CA ILE A 66 18.06 16.82 10.18
C ILE A 66 18.58 15.83 9.13
N LYS A 67 19.08 14.67 9.60
CA LYS A 67 19.39 13.53 8.74
C LYS A 67 18.12 12.79 8.38
N VAL A 68 18.07 12.21 7.18
CA VAL A 68 16.95 11.40 6.71
C VAL A 68 17.42 9.96 6.50
N ALA A 69 16.66 9.01 7.00
CA ALA A 69 16.91 7.59 6.80
C ALA A 69 15.61 6.91 6.31
N ILE A 70 15.63 6.38 5.08
CA ILE A 70 14.48 5.73 4.46
C ILE A 70 14.66 4.22 4.50
N SER A 71 13.62 3.52 4.93
CA SER A 71 13.55 2.06 4.94
C SER A 71 12.21 1.58 4.35
N ILE A 72 12.12 0.26 4.11
CA ILE A 72 10.88 -0.39 3.68
C ILE A 72 10.46 -1.35 4.79
N GLY A 73 9.21 -1.25 5.21
CA GLY A 73 8.63 -2.12 6.22
C GLY A 73 8.51 -3.57 5.73
N THR A 74 8.53 -4.50 6.66
CA THR A 74 8.38 -5.93 6.35
C THR A 74 6.96 -6.31 6.01
N THR A 75 5.98 -5.61 6.60
CA THR A 75 4.55 -5.74 6.33
C THR A 75 3.88 -4.37 6.41
N TYR A 76 2.67 -4.27 5.89
CA TYR A 76 1.85 -3.07 6.01
C TYR A 76 1.61 -2.69 7.48
N GLN A 77 1.27 -3.68 8.31
CA GLN A 77 1.01 -3.49 9.74
C GLN A 77 2.27 -3.03 10.50
N ALA A 78 3.43 -3.61 10.19
CA ALA A 78 4.69 -3.28 10.87
C ALA A 78 5.09 -1.81 10.71
N VAL A 79 4.71 -1.15 9.60
CA VAL A 79 4.97 0.30 9.42
C VAL A 79 4.17 1.12 10.43
N VAL A 80 2.89 0.82 10.60
CA VAL A 80 2.01 1.51 11.58
C VAL A 80 2.50 1.27 13.01
N GLU A 81 2.88 0.04 13.35
CA GLU A 81 3.43 -0.30 14.67
C GLU A 81 4.76 0.41 14.96
N ALA A 82 5.62 0.53 13.95
CA ALA A 82 6.87 1.27 14.07
C ALA A 82 6.64 2.78 14.27
N MET A 83 5.62 3.35 13.65
CA MET A 83 5.20 4.72 13.90
C MET A 83 4.58 4.88 15.30
N ASP A 84 3.70 3.97 15.72
CA ASP A 84 3.09 4.01 17.07
C ASP A 84 4.13 3.92 18.18
N SER A 85 5.19 3.11 17.99
CA SER A 85 6.29 2.98 18.94
C SER A 85 7.29 4.15 18.90
N GLY A 86 7.16 5.11 17.97
CA GLY A 86 8.06 6.24 17.79
C GLY A 86 9.41 5.89 17.15
N THR A 87 9.60 4.66 16.64
CA THR A 87 10.82 4.28 15.91
C THR A 87 10.84 4.77 14.47
N VAL A 88 9.67 5.12 13.92
CA VAL A 88 9.48 5.74 12.61
C VAL A 88 8.68 7.01 12.79
N HIS A 89 9.14 8.10 12.20
CA HIS A 89 8.53 9.43 12.33
C HIS A 89 7.57 9.75 11.17
N VAL A 90 7.86 9.21 9.99
CA VAL A 90 7.08 9.43 8.75
C VAL A 90 6.77 8.10 8.09
N GLY A 91 5.49 7.84 7.87
CA GLY A 91 4.98 6.68 7.15
C GLY A 91 4.51 7.06 5.75
N PHE A 92 4.97 6.29 4.76
CA PHE A 92 4.39 6.28 3.43
C PHE A 92 3.30 5.22 3.45
N LEU A 93 2.08 5.63 3.83
CA LEU A 93 0.99 4.71 4.12
C LEU A 93 -0.02 4.66 2.97
N THR A 94 -0.65 3.52 2.76
CA THR A 94 -1.87 3.49 1.95
C THR A 94 -2.99 4.24 2.69
N ALA A 95 -4.00 4.70 1.95
CA ALA A 95 -5.17 5.35 2.56
C ALA A 95 -5.83 4.48 3.64
N GLN A 96 -5.93 3.17 3.38
CA GLN A 96 -6.50 2.22 4.35
C GLN A 96 -5.63 2.01 5.59
N GLN A 97 -4.30 2.09 5.45
CA GLN A 97 -3.43 2.06 6.62
C GLN A 97 -3.53 3.32 7.45
N TYR A 98 -3.65 4.49 6.80
CA TYR A 98 -3.90 5.72 7.54
C TYR A 98 -5.26 5.66 8.26
N ALA A 99 -6.32 5.19 7.59
CA ALA A 99 -7.63 4.99 8.22
C ALA A 99 -7.54 4.04 9.43
N PHE A 100 -6.88 2.88 9.27
CA PHE A 100 -6.63 1.94 10.36
C PHE A 100 -5.85 2.60 11.51
N ALA A 101 -4.74 3.27 11.19
CA ALA A 101 -3.88 3.92 12.19
C ALA A 101 -4.64 4.99 12.97
N SER A 102 -5.40 5.85 12.30
CA SER A 102 -6.16 6.93 12.93
C SER A 102 -7.32 6.43 13.79
N LEU A 103 -7.92 5.28 13.46
CA LEU A 103 -8.96 4.63 14.27
C LEU A 103 -8.37 3.89 15.48
N THR A 104 -7.23 3.20 15.29
CA THR A 104 -6.61 2.36 16.33
C THR A 104 -5.84 3.20 17.34
N TYR A 105 -5.20 4.28 16.87
CA TYR A 105 -4.35 5.16 17.68
C TYR A 105 -4.77 6.63 17.50
N PRO A 106 -5.92 7.03 18.06
CA PRO A 106 -6.43 8.39 17.93
C PRO A 106 -5.39 9.44 18.32
N GLU A 107 -5.33 10.53 17.57
CA GLU A 107 -4.44 11.68 17.80
C GLU A 107 -2.92 11.42 17.70
N LYS A 108 -2.49 10.18 17.38
CA LYS A 108 -1.06 9.87 17.23
C LYS A 108 -0.47 10.16 15.87
N PHE A 109 -1.30 10.36 14.86
CA PHE A 109 -0.86 10.52 13.48
C PHE A 109 -1.48 11.74 12.81
N ASN A 110 -0.71 12.39 11.93
CA ASN A 110 -1.15 13.52 11.13
C ASN A 110 -0.88 13.21 9.65
N VAL A 111 -1.92 13.16 8.82
CA VAL A 111 -1.74 13.13 7.37
C VAL A 111 -1.28 14.50 6.89
N LEU A 112 -0.24 14.54 6.06
CA LEU A 112 0.29 15.77 5.49
C LEU A 112 -0.13 15.92 4.02
N LEU A 113 0.06 14.84 3.25
CA LEU A 113 -0.09 14.84 1.81
C LEU A 113 -0.85 13.61 1.33
N THR A 114 -1.67 13.80 0.31
CA THR A 114 -2.21 12.74 -0.56
C THR A 114 -1.45 12.74 -1.86
N SER A 115 -1.04 11.56 -2.33
CA SER A 115 -0.37 11.43 -3.61
C SER A 115 -1.34 11.57 -4.79
N VAL A 116 -0.83 12.13 -5.88
CA VAL A 116 -1.52 12.23 -7.16
C VAL A 116 -0.77 11.40 -8.20
N ARG A 117 -1.50 10.65 -9.00
CA ARG A 117 -0.97 9.80 -10.07
C ARG A 117 -1.45 10.27 -11.43
N ASN A 118 -0.74 9.90 -12.49
CA ASN A 118 -1.30 10.04 -13.83
C ASN A 118 -2.44 9.04 -14.01
N ALA A 119 -3.58 9.51 -14.54
CA ALA A 119 -4.67 8.63 -14.92
C ALA A 119 -4.26 7.77 -16.13
N TYR A 120 -4.83 6.58 -16.27
CA TYR A 120 -4.71 5.80 -17.49
C TYR A 120 -5.64 6.35 -18.57
N VAL A 121 -5.23 6.24 -19.85
CA VAL A 121 -6.11 6.58 -20.99
C VAL A 121 -7.41 5.77 -20.92
N ALA A 122 -7.33 4.50 -20.54
CA ALA A 122 -8.49 3.63 -20.40
C ALA A 122 -9.46 4.01 -19.26
N GLN A 123 -9.05 4.91 -18.37
CA GLN A 123 -9.79 5.34 -17.18
C GLN A 123 -10.74 6.51 -17.47
N LEU A 124 -10.46 7.29 -18.50
CA LEU A 124 -11.13 8.55 -18.76
C LEU A 124 -11.86 8.50 -20.12
N ASP A 125 -12.98 9.23 -20.20
CA ASP A 125 -13.62 9.52 -21.47
C ASP A 125 -12.87 10.62 -22.27
N ALA A 126 -13.35 10.95 -23.47
CA ALA A 126 -12.74 11.98 -24.29
C ALA A 126 -12.81 13.40 -23.70
N GLN A 127 -13.63 13.61 -22.68
CA GLN A 127 -13.78 14.85 -21.94
C GLN A 127 -12.93 14.89 -20.67
N GLY A 128 -12.25 13.78 -20.34
CA GLY A 128 -11.43 13.63 -19.15
C GLY A 128 -12.21 13.24 -17.89
N ASN A 129 -13.45 12.80 -18.01
CA ASN A 129 -14.22 12.30 -16.88
C ASN A 129 -13.91 10.82 -16.63
N GLN A 130 -14.00 10.41 -15.36
CA GLN A 130 -13.86 9.02 -14.95
C GLN A 130 -14.96 8.15 -15.61
N LEU A 131 -14.55 7.06 -16.25
CA LEU A 131 -15.46 6.07 -16.82
C LEU A 131 -16.17 5.25 -15.73
N SER A 132 -17.29 4.62 -16.10
CA SER A 132 -17.91 3.57 -15.30
C SER A 132 -16.95 2.39 -15.14
N ASN A 133 -17.12 1.57 -14.08
CA ASN A 133 -16.32 0.36 -13.91
C ASN A 133 -16.50 -0.61 -15.09
N GLU A 134 -17.69 -0.69 -15.68
CA GLU A 134 -17.98 -1.55 -16.84
C GLU A 134 -17.19 -1.11 -18.07
N ASP A 135 -17.24 0.18 -18.43
CA ASP A 135 -16.50 0.73 -19.56
C ASP A 135 -14.99 0.63 -19.34
N TRP A 136 -14.54 0.84 -18.09
CA TRP A 136 -13.13 0.71 -17.76
C TRP A 136 -12.66 -0.74 -17.90
N ILE A 137 -13.43 -1.75 -17.41
CA ILE A 137 -13.14 -3.17 -17.59
C ILE A 137 -13.06 -3.51 -19.10
N ALA A 138 -13.97 -3.00 -19.91
CA ALA A 138 -13.96 -3.21 -21.35
C ALA A 138 -12.65 -2.66 -21.98
N ASN A 139 -12.26 -1.44 -21.59
CA ASN A 139 -11.06 -0.78 -22.10
C ASN A 139 -9.75 -1.49 -21.70
N VAL A 140 -9.61 -1.91 -20.43
CA VAL A 140 -8.39 -2.60 -19.95
C VAL A 140 -8.26 -4.03 -20.46
N ASN A 141 -9.32 -4.59 -20.98
CA ASN A 141 -9.34 -5.91 -21.62
C ASN A 141 -9.26 -5.84 -23.15
N ALA A 142 -9.31 -4.64 -23.74
CA ALA A 142 -9.26 -4.46 -25.18
C ALA A 142 -7.93 -4.97 -25.77
N PRO A 143 -7.94 -5.51 -27.00
CA PRO A 143 -6.72 -5.88 -27.70
C PRO A 143 -5.76 -4.67 -27.80
N GLY A 144 -4.49 -4.89 -27.46
CA GLY A 144 -3.46 -3.85 -27.53
C GLY A 144 -3.45 -2.87 -26.35
N TYR A 145 -4.25 -3.12 -25.29
CA TYR A 145 -4.10 -2.34 -24.05
C TYR A 145 -2.71 -2.52 -23.43
N THR A 146 -2.09 -1.40 -23.06
CA THR A 146 -0.73 -1.35 -22.52
C THR A 146 -0.62 -0.54 -21.22
N ALA A 147 -1.74 -0.22 -20.58
CA ALA A 147 -1.79 0.69 -19.43
C ALA A 147 -1.16 2.07 -19.73
N ALA A 148 -1.38 2.60 -20.94
CA ALA A 148 -0.87 3.91 -21.34
C ALA A 148 -1.43 5.01 -20.41
N LEU A 149 -0.53 5.90 -19.97
CA LEU A 149 -0.89 7.02 -19.10
C LEU A 149 -1.48 8.16 -19.93
N HIS A 150 -2.51 8.83 -19.38
CA HIS A 150 -3.07 10.03 -19.99
C HIS A 150 -2.05 11.17 -19.91
N PRO A 151 -1.85 11.96 -20.99
CA PRO A 151 -0.80 12.99 -21.04
C PRO A 151 -0.90 14.04 -19.93
N THR A 152 -2.12 14.42 -19.53
CA THR A 152 -2.41 15.48 -18.55
C THR A 152 -3.38 15.07 -17.47
N GLY A 153 -4.12 13.97 -17.67
CA GLY A 153 -5.11 13.49 -16.71
C GLY A 153 -4.44 13.03 -15.42
N LYS A 154 -4.97 13.47 -14.29
CA LYS A 154 -4.50 13.13 -12.94
C LYS A 154 -5.62 12.49 -12.15
N THR A 155 -5.25 11.65 -11.17
CA THR A 155 -6.20 11.02 -10.25
C THR A 155 -5.61 10.93 -8.85
N SER A 156 -6.47 11.12 -7.84
CA SER A 156 -6.17 10.89 -6.42
C SER A 156 -6.70 9.55 -5.92
N SER A 157 -7.25 8.72 -6.81
CA SER A 157 -7.82 7.42 -6.46
C SER A 157 -7.57 6.37 -7.55
N TYR A 158 -7.74 5.12 -7.19
CA TYR A 158 -7.62 3.97 -8.08
C TYR A 158 -8.46 2.80 -7.57
N PRO A 159 -8.94 1.86 -8.39
CA PRO A 159 -9.63 0.67 -7.91
C PRO A 159 -8.67 -0.50 -7.68
N SER A 160 -9.10 -1.47 -6.88
CA SER A 160 -8.61 -2.84 -6.99
C SER A 160 -9.24 -3.53 -8.20
N MET A 161 -8.47 -4.38 -8.87
CA MET A 161 -8.96 -5.25 -9.94
C MET A 161 -8.91 -6.71 -9.50
N LEU A 162 -9.97 -7.46 -9.85
CA LEU A 162 -9.95 -8.93 -9.83
C LEU A 162 -9.42 -9.43 -11.16
N LEU A 163 -8.26 -10.06 -11.11
CA LEU A 163 -7.52 -10.53 -12.27
C LEU A 163 -7.59 -12.05 -12.37
N VAL A 164 -7.88 -12.56 -13.55
CA VAL A 164 -7.91 -13.99 -13.87
C VAL A 164 -7.05 -14.30 -15.09
N ARG A 165 -6.68 -15.55 -15.31
CA ARG A 165 -6.01 -15.94 -16.55
C ARG A 165 -6.93 -15.73 -17.76
N ASN A 166 -6.33 -15.36 -18.88
CA ASN A 166 -7.09 -15.18 -20.13
C ASN A 166 -7.88 -16.44 -20.53
N ALA A 167 -7.36 -17.63 -20.25
CA ALA A 167 -8.02 -18.91 -20.52
C ALA A 167 -9.32 -19.10 -19.72
N ASP A 168 -9.43 -18.47 -18.54
CA ASP A 168 -10.58 -18.59 -17.66
C ASP A 168 -11.63 -17.48 -17.90
N TYR A 169 -11.28 -16.44 -18.67
CA TYR A 169 -12.04 -15.19 -18.80
C TYR A 169 -13.51 -15.37 -19.17
N ASP A 170 -13.81 -16.23 -20.15
CA ASP A 170 -15.16 -16.38 -20.66
C ASP A 170 -16.16 -16.88 -19.60
N ALA A 171 -15.70 -17.67 -18.63
CA ALA A 171 -16.54 -18.13 -17.53
C ALA A 171 -16.68 -17.08 -16.39
N TRP A 172 -15.73 -16.15 -16.29
CA TRP A 172 -15.67 -15.19 -15.17
C TRP A 172 -16.22 -13.81 -15.51
N LYS A 173 -16.28 -13.43 -16.80
CA LYS A 173 -16.78 -12.11 -17.24
C LYS A 173 -18.27 -11.92 -16.96
N ASP A 174 -18.76 -10.69 -17.14
CA ASP A 174 -20.18 -10.32 -17.11
C ASP A 174 -20.88 -10.74 -15.80
N GLY A 175 -20.20 -10.61 -14.67
CA GLY A 175 -20.69 -10.99 -13.35
C GLY A 175 -20.52 -12.48 -13.00
N GLY A 176 -20.07 -13.33 -13.94
CA GLY A 176 -19.80 -14.76 -13.71
C GLY A 176 -18.76 -15.03 -12.62
N TRP A 177 -17.88 -14.07 -12.36
CA TRP A 177 -16.83 -14.17 -11.33
C TRP A 177 -17.40 -14.50 -9.95
N VAL A 178 -18.61 -14.05 -9.59
CA VAL A 178 -19.23 -14.29 -8.28
C VAL A 178 -19.43 -15.80 -8.02
N GLU A 179 -19.82 -16.55 -9.05
CA GLU A 179 -19.96 -18.00 -8.94
C GLU A 179 -18.61 -18.72 -9.08
N GLN A 180 -17.76 -18.27 -10.00
CA GLN A 180 -16.51 -18.94 -10.32
C GLN A 180 -15.46 -18.83 -9.20
N ILE A 181 -15.50 -17.78 -8.39
CA ILE A 181 -14.54 -17.55 -7.31
C ILE A 181 -14.77 -18.44 -6.08
N LYS A 182 -15.98 -18.98 -5.93
CA LYS A 182 -16.35 -19.85 -4.79
C LYS A 182 -15.45 -21.08 -4.73
N GLY A 183 -14.88 -21.33 -3.56
CA GLY A 183 -13.96 -22.46 -3.34
C GLY A 183 -12.58 -22.29 -3.96
N LYS A 184 -12.25 -21.15 -4.55
CA LYS A 184 -10.97 -20.86 -5.19
C LYS A 184 -9.94 -20.30 -4.23
N THR A 185 -8.68 -20.39 -4.64
CA THR A 185 -7.56 -19.73 -3.96
C THR A 185 -7.24 -18.41 -4.69
N VAL A 186 -7.30 -17.31 -3.96
CA VAL A 186 -7.08 -15.96 -4.49
C VAL A 186 -5.85 -15.34 -3.87
N GLY A 187 -4.94 -14.86 -4.69
CA GLY A 187 -3.76 -14.11 -4.25
C GLY A 187 -4.18 -12.76 -3.70
N THR A 188 -3.74 -12.46 -2.48
CA THR A 188 -4.03 -11.23 -1.75
C THR A 188 -2.75 -10.61 -1.21
N GLN A 189 -2.84 -9.39 -0.66
CA GLN A 189 -1.77 -8.77 0.14
C GLN A 189 -2.09 -8.90 1.64
N GLY A 190 -1.29 -8.24 2.49
CA GLY A 190 -1.58 -8.13 3.92
C GLY A 190 -2.94 -7.48 4.20
N THR A 191 -3.53 -7.78 5.34
CA THR A 191 -4.92 -7.44 5.70
C THR A 191 -5.23 -5.94 5.75
N THR A 192 -4.23 -5.07 5.84
CA THR A 192 -4.37 -3.61 5.80
C THR A 192 -4.08 -3.01 4.41
N SER A 193 -3.86 -3.86 3.38
CA SER A 193 -3.68 -3.40 2.00
C SER A 193 -5.03 -3.03 1.38
N GLY A 194 -5.22 -1.78 0.98
CA GLY A 194 -6.46 -1.31 0.36
C GLY A 194 -6.87 -2.17 -0.83
N SER A 195 -6.06 -2.18 -1.90
CA SER A 195 -6.38 -2.91 -3.15
C SER A 195 -6.10 -4.41 -3.10
N GLY A 196 -5.28 -4.87 -2.16
CA GLY A 196 -4.93 -6.29 -2.07
C GLY A 196 -5.79 -7.10 -1.10
N TYR A 197 -6.55 -6.45 -0.22
CA TYR A 197 -7.35 -7.16 0.79
C TYR A 197 -8.62 -6.41 1.22
N VAL A 198 -8.53 -5.15 1.67
CA VAL A 198 -9.64 -4.44 2.35
C VAL A 198 -10.84 -4.25 1.40
N TYR A 199 -10.65 -3.55 0.30
CA TYR A 199 -11.71 -3.35 -0.72
C TYR A 199 -12.15 -4.65 -1.40
N PRO A 200 -11.24 -5.60 -1.73
CA PRO A 200 -11.62 -6.96 -2.09
C PRO A 200 -12.54 -7.67 -1.10
N THR A 201 -12.27 -7.54 0.22
CA THR A 201 -13.14 -8.15 1.26
C THR A 201 -14.52 -7.52 1.23
N MET A 202 -14.62 -6.19 1.11
CA MET A 202 -15.88 -5.49 0.96
C MET A 202 -16.64 -5.96 -0.28
N LEU A 203 -15.98 -6.00 -1.45
CA LEU A 203 -16.59 -6.48 -2.70
C LEU A 203 -17.11 -7.92 -2.57
N LEU A 204 -16.36 -8.80 -1.93
CA LEU A 204 -16.81 -10.17 -1.67
C LEU A 204 -18.05 -10.21 -0.77
N GLN A 205 -18.05 -9.45 0.35
CA GLN A 205 -19.20 -9.42 1.29
C GLN A 205 -20.47 -8.88 0.64
N GLU A 206 -20.37 -7.82 -0.16
CA GLU A 206 -21.50 -7.27 -0.94
C GLU A 206 -22.12 -8.30 -1.89
N ASN A 207 -21.34 -9.31 -2.32
CA ASN A 207 -21.78 -10.41 -3.19
C ASN A 207 -22.04 -11.73 -2.43
N GLY A 208 -22.18 -11.69 -1.09
CA GLY A 208 -22.46 -12.87 -0.27
C GLY A 208 -21.28 -13.85 -0.15
N LEU A 209 -20.07 -13.38 -0.39
CA LEU A 209 -18.82 -14.15 -0.36
C LEU A 209 -17.96 -13.70 0.84
N LYS A 210 -16.97 -14.52 1.22
CA LYS A 210 -16.02 -14.16 2.30
C LYS A 210 -14.67 -14.82 2.11
N PHE A 211 -13.62 -14.13 2.51
CA PHE A 211 -12.30 -14.74 2.65
C PHE A 211 -12.22 -15.69 3.84
N VAL A 212 -11.47 -16.78 3.65
CA VAL A 212 -11.07 -17.71 4.70
C VAL A 212 -9.57 -18.04 4.55
N SER A 213 -8.92 -18.40 5.66
CA SER A 213 -7.51 -18.81 5.64
C SER A 213 -7.33 -20.32 5.41
N GLY A 214 -8.36 -21.12 5.70
CA GLY A 214 -8.35 -22.57 5.57
C GLY A 214 -8.82 -23.08 4.21
N THR A 215 -9.23 -24.34 4.15
CA THR A 215 -9.86 -24.95 2.97
C THR A 215 -11.23 -24.32 2.76
N PRO A 216 -11.50 -23.65 1.64
CA PRO A 216 -12.76 -22.96 1.41
C PRO A 216 -13.90 -23.95 1.09
N ASN A 217 -15.09 -23.65 1.62
CA ASN A 217 -16.33 -24.34 1.26
C ASN A 217 -17.12 -23.48 0.26
N ALA A 218 -17.13 -23.88 -1.00
CA ALA A 218 -17.82 -23.16 -2.07
C ALA A 218 -19.33 -22.97 -1.80
N ALA A 219 -20.00 -23.93 -1.15
CA ALA A 219 -21.42 -23.84 -0.82
C ALA A 219 -21.73 -22.71 0.20
N ASN A 220 -20.72 -22.29 0.98
CA ASN A 220 -20.84 -21.20 1.95
C ASN A 220 -20.34 -19.86 1.39
N GLY A 221 -20.05 -19.77 0.10
CA GLY A 221 -19.47 -18.57 -0.51
C GLY A 221 -18.02 -18.27 -0.05
N GLU A 222 -17.30 -19.31 0.40
CA GLU A 222 -15.94 -19.15 0.91
C GLU A 222 -14.91 -19.12 -0.21
N VAL A 223 -13.93 -18.23 -0.05
CA VAL A 223 -12.79 -17.98 -0.95
C VAL A 223 -11.53 -18.03 -0.11
N LYS A 224 -10.53 -18.84 -0.50
CA LYS A 224 -9.27 -18.90 0.23
C LYS A 224 -8.42 -17.67 -0.10
N ALA A 225 -8.12 -16.84 0.90
CA ALA A 225 -7.09 -15.83 0.78
C ALA A 225 -5.70 -16.45 0.92
N GLN A 226 -4.83 -16.22 -0.07
CA GLN A 226 -3.42 -16.58 -0.03
C GLN A 226 -2.58 -15.32 -0.12
N THR A 227 -1.99 -14.93 1.01
CA THR A 227 -1.12 -13.74 1.04
C THR A 227 0.14 -14.00 0.20
N VAL A 228 0.39 -13.10 -0.75
CA VAL A 228 1.59 -13.06 -1.60
C VAL A 228 2.23 -11.69 -1.42
N SER A 229 3.48 -11.64 -0.97
CA SER A 229 4.16 -10.35 -0.76
C SER A 229 4.49 -9.67 -2.08
N GLY A 230 3.97 -8.44 -2.27
CA GLY A 230 4.14 -7.63 -3.49
C GLY A 230 3.09 -7.93 -4.57
N HIS A 231 2.49 -6.88 -5.09
CA HIS A 231 1.40 -6.97 -6.08
C HIS A 231 1.85 -7.65 -7.38
N GLN A 232 3.06 -7.38 -7.84
CA GLN A 232 3.63 -8.02 -9.03
C GLN A 232 3.85 -9.53 -8.82
N ASN A 233 4.26 -9.93 -7.61
CA ASN A 233 4.41 -11.35 -7.27
C ASN A 233 3.06 -12.06 -7.24
N SER A 234 1.97 -11.38 -6.84
CA SER A 234 0.62 -11.94 -6.94
C SER A 234 0.23 -12.20 -8.39
N VAL A 235 0.54 -11.27 -9.31
CA VAL A 235 0.32 -11.49 -10.75
C VAL A 235 1.16 -12.65 -11.28
N LEU A 236 2.44 -12.77 -10.85
CA LEU A 236 3.29 -13.91 -11.19
C LEU A 236 2.72 -15.23 -10.67
N ALA A 237 2.19 -15.27 -9.44
CA ALA A 237 1.54 -16.45 -8.88
C ALA A 237 0.33 -16.88 -9.72
N LEU A 238 -0.46 -15.93 -10.25
CA LEU A 238 -1.55 -16.21 -11.18
C LEU A 238 -1.04 -16.79 -12.51
N LEU A 239 -0.02 -16.17 -13.10
CA LEU A 239 0.60 -16.61 -14.35
C LEU A 239 1.25 -18.01 -14.23
N ASN A 240 1.77 -18.35 -13.06
CA ASN A 240 2.37 -19.65 -12.74
C ASN A 240 1.34 -20.71 -12.29
N ASN A 241 0.04 -20.39 -12.25
CA ASN A 241 -1.04 -21.26 -11.77
C ASN A 241 -0.92 -21.66 -10.27
N GLU A 242 -0.30 -20.83 -9.46
CA GLU A 242 -0.18 -21.02 -8.01
C GLU A 242 -1.45 -20.57 -7.27
N VAL A 243 -2.22 -19.63 -7.89
CA VAL A 243 -3.53 -19.17 -7.45
C VAL A 243 -4.51 -19.13 -8.62
N ASP A 244 -5.82 -19.13 -8.33
CA ASP A 244 -6.87 -19.13 -9.36
C ASP A 244 -7.20 -17.72 -9.87
N ALA A 245 -7.13 -16.72 -8.99
CA ALA A 245 -7.35 -15.32 -9.30
C ALA A 245 -6.50 -14.43 -8.36
N VAL A 246 -6.46 -13.13 -8.61
CA VAL A 246 -5.69 -12.18 -7.80
C VAL A 246 -6.45 -10.87 -7.63
N PHE A 247 -6.48 -10.34 -6.41
CA PHE A 247 -6.80 -8.95 -6.18
C PHE A 247 -5.53 -8.10 -6.09
N THR A 248 -5.48 -7.04 -6.88
CA THR A 248 -4.34 -6.13 -6.95
C THR A 248 -4.77 -4.76 -7.44
N PHE A 249 -3.92 -3.73 -7.30
CA PHE A 249 -4.23 -2.40 -7.84
C PHE A 249 -4.24 -2.39 -9.37
N LEU A 250 -5.06 -1.57 -9.97
CA LEU A 250 -5.04 -1.31 -11.41
C LEU A 250 -3.98 -0.22 -11.72
N ASP A 251 -2.88 -0.45 -12.46
CA ASP A 251 -2.63 -1.70 -13.12
C ASP A 251 -1.25 -2.27 -12.69
N ALA A 252 -1.23 -3.27 -11.84
CA ALA A 252 0.00 -3.92 -11.39
C ALA A 252 0.76 -4.62 -12.51
N ARG A 253 0.11 -4.88 -13.67
CA ARG A 253 0.74 -5.49 -14.86
C ARG A 253 1.74 -4.56 -15.56
N LEU A 254 1.70 -3.24 -15.26
CA LEU A 254 2.55 -2.23 -15.89
C LEU A 254 4.04 -2.34 -15.52
N HIS A 255 4.38 -2.96 -14.40
CA HIS A 255 5.76 -3.06 -13.93
C HIS A 255 6.54 -4.16 -14.67
N GLU A 256 6.89 -3.91 -15.93
CA GLU A 256 7.52 -4.90 -16.84
C GLU A 256 8.77 -5.55 -16.25
N SER A 257 9.62 -4.81 -15.55
CA SER A 257 10.85 -5.36 -14.96
C SER A 257 10.59 -6.53 -14.01
N ALA A 258 9.45 -6.54 -13.30
CA ALA A 258 9.07 -7.64 -12.42
C ALA A 258 8.72 -8.92 -13.20
N TYR A 259 8.38 -8.82 -14.49
CA TYR A 259 7.92 -9.92 -15.31
C TYR A 259 8.95 -10.39 -16.36
N ASN A 260 10.11 -9.74 -16.48
CA ASN A 260 11.11 -10.04 -17.50
C ASN A 260 11.50 -11.52 -17.54
N ALA A 261 11.86 -12.12 -16.40
CA ALA A 261 12.25 -13.53 -16.35
C ALA A 261 11.09 -14.47 -16.76
N TRP A 262 9.86 -14.10 -16.41
CA TRP A 262 8.68 -14.88 -16.82
C TRP A 262 8.44 -14.74 -18.34
N MET A 263 8.56 -13.54 -18.90
CA MET A 263 8.40 -13.30 -20.34
C MET A 263 9.50 -13.98 -21.17
N GLU A 264 10.73 -13.98 -20.68
CA GLU A 264 11.85 -14.72 -21.31
C GLU A 264 11.57 -16.24 -21.36
N ALA A 265 11.00 -16.80 -20.30
CA ALA A 265 10.60 -18.20 -20.25
C ALA A 265 9.33 -18.51 -21.06
N ASN A 266 8.55 -17.50 -21.44
CA ASN A 266 7.27 -17.59 -22.18
C ASN A 266 7.27 -16.66 -23.40
N PRO A 267 8.05 -16.93 -24.46
CA PRO A 267 8.21 -16.04 -25.60
C PRO A 267 6.86 -15.64 -26.26
N GLY A 268 6.67 -14.36 -26.52
CA GLY A 268 5.46 -13.81 -27.15
C GLY A 268 4.26 -13.63 -26.19
N LYS A 269 4.44 -13.89 -24.90
CA LYS A 269 3.43 -13.68 -23.86
C LYS A 269 3.80 -12.51 -22.95
N THR A 270 2.78 -11.80 -22.49
CA THR A 270 2.91 -10.69 -21.53
C THR A 270 1.85 -10.85 -20.44
N PRO A 271 1.99 -10.21 -19.27
CA PRO A 271 0.92 -10.19 -18.27
C PRO A 271 -0.42 -9.69 -18.84
N PHE A 272 -0.40 -8.73 -19.76
CA PHE A 272 -1.60 -8.21 -20.43
C PHE A 272 -2.28 -9.21 -21.37
N SER A 273 -1.49 -10.02 -22.11
CA SER A 273 -2.06 -11.04 -23.02
C SER A 273 -2.60 -12.25 -22.28
N GLU A 274 -2.00 -12.60 -21.14
CA GLU A 274 -2.32 -13.83 -20.40
C GLU A 274 -3.32 -13.62 -19.26
N THR A 275 -3.69 -12.36 -18.95
CA THR A 275 -4.64 -12.08 -17.87
C THR A 275 -5.74 -11.11 -18.32
N LYS A 276 -6.90 -11.18 -17.66
CA LYS A 276 -8.06 -10.34 -17.88
C LYS A 276 -8.64 -9.85 -16.56
N VAL A 277 -9.14 -8.62 -16.57
CA VAL A 277 -9.89 -8.01 -15.45
C VAL A 277 -11.35 -8.42 -15.54
N VAL A 278 -11.94 -8.93 -14.47
CA VAL A 278 -13.34 -9.38 -14.43
C VAL A 278 -14.21 -8.57 -13.47
N ALA A 279 -13.60 -7.86 -12.53
CA ALA A 279 -14.29 -6.94 -11.63
C ALA A 279 -13.34 -5.82 -11.15
N LEU A 280 -13.91 -4.67 -10.81
CA LEU A 280 -13.25 -3.56 -10.12
C LEU A 280 -14.01 -3.27 -8.83
N THR A 281 -13.26 -2.89 -7.78
CA THR A 281 -13.84 -2.35 -6.55
C THR A 281 -14.27 -0.89 -6.71
N PRO A 282 -14.97 -0.30 -5.75
CA PRO A 282 -15.02 1.15 -5.60
C PRO A 282 -13.60 1.78 -5.56
N GLN A 283 -13.54 3.09 -5.79
CA GLN A 283 -12.28 3.84 -5.80
C GLN A 283 -11.65 3.86 -4.41
N ILE A 284 -10.36 3.66 -4.35
CA ILE A 284 -9.49 3.70 -3.18
C ILE A 284 -8.71 5.01 -3.26
N TYR A 285 -8.68 5.78 -2.20
CA TYR A 285 -7.87 6.98 -2.14
C TYR A 285 -6.37 6.63 -2.26
N ASN A 286 -5.58 7.53 -2.85
CA ASN A 286 -4.14 7.27 -3.03
C ASN A 286 -3.37 7.30 -1.70
N ASP A 287 -2.10 6.88 -1.76
CA ASP A 287 -1.20 6.80 -0.62
C ASP A 287 -0.94 8.17 0.03
N THR A 288 -0.62 8.14 1.31
CA THR A 288 -0.37 9.32 2.14
C THR A 288 1.11 9.49 2.47
N ILE A 289 1.51 10.73 2.77
CA ILE A 289 2.64 11.03 3.63
C ILE A 289 2.06 11.38 5.00
N THR A 290 2.31 10.54 5.99
CA THR A 290 1.75 10.63 7.34
C THR A 290 2.89 10.75 8.35
N THR A 291 2.74 11.60 9.36
CA THR A 291 3.73 11.77 10.44
C THR A 291 3.14 11.36 11.79
N VAL A 292 4.03 11.08 12.73
CA VAL A 292 3.66 11.01 14.14
C VAL A 292 3.33 12.41 14.67
N SER A 293 2.40 12.51 15.64
CA SER A 293 1.96 13.80 16.20
C SER A 293 2.99 14.46 17.13
N THR A 294 4.06 13.74 17.49
CA THR A 294 5.15 14.26 18.34
C THR A 294 6.09 15.23 17.63
N LEU A 295 6.07 15.30 16.29
CA LEU A 295 6.83 16.30 15.53
C LEU A 295 6.19 17.68 15.66
N SER A 296 6.99 18.75 15.66
CA SER A 296 6.49 20.13 15.63
C SER A 296 5.68 20.42 14.37
N ASP A 297 4.76 21.38 14.44
CA ASP A 297 3.96 21.82 13.29
C ASP A 297 4.87 22.36 12.18
N GLU A 298 5.92 23.09 12.55
CA GLU A 298 6.92 23.66 11.65
C GLU A 298 7.66 22.56 10.90
N LEU A 299 8.11 21.50 11.59
CA LEU A 299 8.78 20.37 10.94
C LEU A 299 7.82 19.59 10.04
N ARG A 300 6.57 19.36 10.46
CA ARG A 300 5.56 18.70 9.61
C ARG A 300 5.32 19.48 8.32
N GLU A 301 5.20 20.78 8.38
CA GLU A 301 5.05 21.63 7.18
C GLU A 301 6.32 21.59 6.30
N ALA A 302 7.51 21.60 6.90
CA ALA A 302 8.77 21.47 6.18
C ALA A 302 8.89 20.11 5.47
N ILE A 303 8.49 19.00 6.12
CA ILE A 303 8.44 17.66 5.52
C ILE A 303 7.50 17.63 4.32
N ALA A 304 6.28 18.18 4.44
CA ALA A 304 5.33 18.25 3.34
C ALA A 304 5.92 18.99 2.13
N ASN A 305 6.52 20.16 2.39
CA ASN A 305 7.14 20.98 1.34
C ASN A 305 8.36 20.29 0.71
N ALA A 306 9.17 19.55 1.50
CA ALA A 306 10.33 18.79 1.01
C ALA A 306 9.90 17.68 0.03
N PHE A 307 8.84 16.92 0.32
CA PHE A 307 8.31 15.92 -0.61
C PHE A 307 7.74 16.55 -1.89
N ILE A 308 7.05 17.68 -1.79
CA ILE A 308 6.55 18.41 -2.97
C ILE A 308 7.74 18.91 -3.82
N ALA A 309 8.77 19.47 -3.19
CA ALA A 309 9.96 19.96 -3.88
C ALA A 309 10.75 18.81 -4.53
N ALA A 310 10.88 17.66 -3.86
CA ALA A 310 11.57 16.47 -4.39
C ALA A 310 10.98 16.03 -5.74
N LEU A 311 9.67 16.07 -5.92
CA LEU A 311 9.01 15.78 -7.21
C LEU A 311 9.39 16.75 -8.33
N GLY A 312 9.85 17.96 -7.99
CA GLY A 312 10.36 18.95 -8.95
C GLY A 312 11.76 18.62 -9.48
N THR A 313 12.47 17.65 -8.91
CA THR A 313 13.79 17.20 -9.34
C THR A 313 13.68 15.90 -10.14
N GLU A 314 14.59 15.70 -11.11
CA GLU A 314 14.61 14.45 -11.92
C GLU A 314 14.83 13.21 -11.02
N THR A 315 15.77 13.31 -10.10
CA THR A 315 16.14 12.21 -9.18
C THR A 315 15.02 11.91 -8.19
N GLY A 316 14.43 12.93 -7.56
CA GLY A 316 13.31 12.75 -6.63
C GLY A 316 12.05 12.23 -7.31
N ALA A 317 11.72 12.74 -8.50
CA ALA A 317 10.63 12.21 -9.31
C ALA A 317 10.86 10.74 -9.66
N ALA A 318 12.09 10.34 -10.04
CA ALA A 318 12.43 8.95 -10.34
C ALA A 318 12.33 8.03 -9.11
N ALA A 319 12.63 8.54 -7.91
CA ALA A 319 12.47 7.80 -6.66
C ALA A 319 11.00 7.60 -6.31
N LEU A 320 10.20 8.66 -6.39
CA LEU A 320 8.76 8.63 -6.04
C LEU A 320 7.90 7.94 -7.10
N GLN A 321 8.41 7.80 -8.34
CA GLN A 321 7.79 7.01 -9.40
C GLN A 321 7.66 5.51 -9.04
N ILE A 322 8.43 4.99 -8.09
CA ILE A 322 8.31 3.62 -7.57
C ILE A 322 6.88 3.33 -7.13
N TYR A 323 6.19 4.34 -6.59
CA TYR A 323 4.78 4.28 -6.16
C TYR A 323 3.84 5.01 -7.14
N ASN A 324 4.30 5.31 -8.36
CA ASN A 324 3.57 6.07 -9.38
C ASN A 324 3.14 7.48 -8.93
N HIS A 325 3.84 8.08 -7.95
CA HIS A 325 3.53 9.42 -7.50
C HIS A 325 4.05 10.46 -8.50
N THR A 326 3.18 11.32 -8.96
CA THR A 326 3.48 12.39 -9.92
C THR A 326 3.05 13.78 -9.43
N GLY A 327 2.58 13.87 -8.20
CA GLY A 327 2.17 15.07 -7.52
C GLY A 327 1.74 14.78 -6.09
N TYR A 328 1.59 15.85 -5.32
CA TYR A 328 1.01 15.82 -3.99
C TYR A 328 -0.01 16.94 -3.82
N LEU A 329 -1.07 16.66 -3.06
CA LEU A 329 -2.01 17.63 -2.53
C LEU A 329 -1.89 17.63 -1.01
N LYS A 330 -1.99 18.81 -0.37
CA LYS A 330 -2.13 18.87 1.08
C LYS A 330 -3.42 18.15 1.48
N ALA A 331 -3.31 17.24 2.41
CA ALA A 331 -4.39 16.41 2.89
C ALA A 331 -4.90 16.90 4.25
N LYS A 332 -6.15 16.57 4.55
CA LYS A 332 -6.76 16.74 5.86
C LYS A 332 -7.25 15.39 6.37
N ASP A 333 -7.36 15.25 7.68
CA ASP A 333 -7.84 14.03 8.30
C ASP A 333 -9.23 13.62 7.79
N GLU A 334 -10.13 14.60 7.60
CA GLU A 334 -11.50 14.38 7.13
C GLU A 334 -11.58 13.82 5.71
N ASP A 335 -10.55 14.02 4.88
CA ASP A 335 -10.49 13.48 3.52
C ASP A 335 -10.54 11.94 3.52
N TYR A 336 -10.19 11.32 4.65
CA TYR A 336 -10.13 9.86 4.84
C TYR A 336 -11.34 9.26 5.59
N ASP A 337 -12.41 10.03 5.83
CA ASP A 337 -13.62 9.51 6.49
C ASP A 337 -14.27 8.37 5.71
N GLY A 338 -14.23 8.43 4.38
CA GLY A 338 -14.69 7.35 3.51
C GLY A 338 -13.93 6.05 3.74
N GLU A 339 -12.60 6.13 3.87
CA GLU A 339 -11.73 4.99 4.12
C GLU A 339 -11.95 4.41 5.53
N ARG A 340 -12.17 5.27 6.53
CA ARG A 340 -12.55 4.86 7.88
C ARG A 340 -13.93 4.18 7.92
N ALA A 341 -14.88 4.66 7.11
CA ALA A 341 -16.20 4.02 7.01
C ALA A 341 -16.10 2.59 6.44
N VAL A 342 -15.26 2.37 5.42
CA VAL A 342 -15.00 1.03 4.88
C VAL A 342 -14.37 0.13 5.94
N TRP A 343 -13.41 0.64 6.71
CA TRP A 343 -12.78 -0.13 7.78
C TRP A 343 -13.78 -0.53 8.87
N LYS A 344 -14.60 0.41 9.35
CA LYS A 344 -15.66 0.15 10.34
C LYS A 344 -16.70 -0.85 9.82
N PHE A 345 -17.08 -0.76 8.56
CA PHE A 345 -18.00 -1.71 7.95
C PHE A 345 -17.46 -3.15 7.95
N LEU A 346 -16.15 -3.31 7.76
CA LEU A 346 -15.51 -4.63 7.74
C LEU A 346 -15.22 -5.19 9.14
N HIS A 347 -15.13 -4.32 10.16
CA HIS A 347 -14.77 -4.67 11.55
C HIS A 347 -15.75 -4.05 12.56
N PRO A 348 -17.05 -4.34 12.44
CA PRO A 348 -18.06 -3.73 13.31
C PRO A 348 -17.90 -4.10 14.80
N GLU A 349 -17.24 -5.23 15.09
CA GLU A 349 -16.94 -5.66 16.46
C GLU A 349 -15.88 -4.79 17.15
N ASP A 350 -14.95 -4.23 16.39
CA ASP A 350 -13.85 -3.39 16.90
C ASP A 350 -14.27 -1.91 17.01
N PHE A 351 -15.25 -1.50 16.19
CA PHE A 351 -15.72 -0.11 16.10
C PHE A 351 -17.27 -0.05 16.20
N PRO A 352 -17.84 -0.33 17.38
CA PRO A 352 -19.28 -0.21 17.57
C PRO A 352 -19.76 1.24 17.38
N GLU A 353 -20.98 1.43 16.80
CA GLU A 353 -21.60 2.74 16.55
C GLU A 353 -21.84 3.54 17.84
#